data_0a9b4e9d12cbe415efa4389338366bca
#
_entry.id   0a9b4e9d12cbe415efa4389338366bca
#
_cell.length_a   1.000
_cell.length_b   1.000
_cell.length_c   1.000
_cell.angle_alpha   90.00
_cell.angle_beta   90.00
_cell.angle_gamma   90.00
#
_symmetry.space_group_name_H-M   'P 1'
#
loop_
_entity.id
_entity.type
_entity.pdbx_description
1 polymer ?
#
loop_
_entity_poly.entity_id
_entity_poly.type
_entity_poly.pdbx_seq_one_letter_code
_entity_poly.pdbx_strand_id
1 'polypeptide(L)'
;MTISKPKSATTKKVVSAFPASQARGVPMRLFIRDLVLSARIGIHQHERVANQRIRLNLELEVKIGGPINDDLEKTVCYGELMTGIRHVIGNGHVNLVETLCERIADMCFADQRVQTAKVRIEKLDVFPEALSVGIEVERRRPDM
;
A
#
# COMPACT_ATOMS: atom_id res chain seq x y z
N MET A 1 4.09 43.31 -25.19
CA MET A 1 2.94 42.71 -25.43
C MET A 1 3.11 41.39 -26.04
N THR A 2 3.72 41.35 -27.14
CA THR A 2 3.93 40.13 -27.86
C THR A 2 4.92 39.19 -27.21
N ILE A 3 5.67 39.69 -26.26
CA ILE A 3 6.72 38.91 -25.62
C ILE A 3 6.19 37.75 -24.81
N SER A 4 5.10 37.98 -24.09
CA SER A 4 4.59 36.93 -23.21
C SER A 4 3.94 35.79 -24.00
N LYS A 5 3.34 36.06 -25.15
CA LYS A 5 2.72 35.02 -25.96
C LYS A 5 3.71 33.94 -26.44
N PRO A 6 4.84 34.30 -27.00
CA PRO A 6 5.80 33.28 -27.41
C PRO A 6 6.30 32.44 -26.26
N LYS A 7 6.49 33.06 -25.10
CA LYS A 7 6.94 32.33 -23.93
C LYS A 7 5.92 31.31 -23.48
N SER A 8 4.65 31.69 -23.45
CA SER A 8 3.61 30.76 -23.07
C SER A 8 3.50 29.59 -24.03
N ALA A 9 3.56 29.84 -25.31
CA ALA A 9 3.50 28.80 -26.31
C ALA A 9 4.68 27.85 -26.19
N THR A 10 5.88 28.37 -25.94
CA THR A 10 7.05 27.54 -25.74
C THR A 10 6.93 26.65 -24.51
N THR A 11 6.43 27.19 -23.41
CA THR A 11 6.21 26.44 -22.20
C THR A 11 5.23 25.30 -22.42
N LYS A 12 4.11 25.57 -23.11
CA LYS A 12 3.14 24.54 -23.42
C LYS A 12 3.72 23.42 -24.25
N LYS A 13 4.54 23.75 -25.25
CA LYS A 13 5.18 22.75 -26.09
C LYS A 13 6.10 21.85 -25.27
N VAL A 14 6.88 22.43 -24.36
CA VAL A 14 7.77 21.65 -23.52
C VAL A 14 6.98 20.69 -22.65
N VAL A 15 5.90 21.16 -22.02
CA VAL A 15 5.07 20.30 -21.19
C VAL A 15 4.43 19.18 -21.99
N SER A 16 3.92 19.48 -23.20
CA SER A 16 3.24 18.46 -23.98
C SER A 16 4.19 17.54 -24.74
N ALA A 17 5.49 17.91 -24.85
CA ALA A 17 6.46 17.05 -25.52
C ALA A 17 6.71 15.74 -24.76
N PHE A 18 6.42 15.69 -23.47
CA PHE A 18 6.63 14.51 -22.65
C PHE A 18 5.35 14.14 -21.91
N PRO A 19 4.36 13.61 -22.63
CA PRO A 19 3.13 13.16 -21.94
C PRO A 19 3.45 12.05 -20.95
N ALA A 20 2.74 12.04 -19.84
CA ALA A 20 2.98 11.09 -18.77
C ALA A 20 2.92 9.64 -19.26
N SER A 21 2.06 9.34 -20.24
CA SER A 21 1.92 8.00 -20.79
C SER A 21 3.16 7.51 -21.55
N GLN A 22 4.00 8.42 -22.01
CA GLN A 22 5.23 8.08 -22.73
C GLN A 22 6.46 8.10 -21.83
N ALA A 23 6.36 8.68 -20.65
CA ALA A 23 7.46 8.71 -19.73
C ALA A 23 7.73 7.29 -19.20
N ARG A 24 8.98 6.87 -19.31
CA ARG A 24 9.43 5.59 -18.75
C ARG A 24 10.06 5.88 -17.41
N GLY A 25 9.73 5.11 -16.42
CA GLY A 25 10.32 5.32 -15.13
C GLY A 25 9.79 4.33 -14.11
N VAL A 26 9.99 4.68 -12.87
CA VAL A 26 9.54 3.84 -11.77
C VAL A 26 8.02 3.80 -11.74
N PRO A 27 7.43 2.65 -11.44
CA PRO A 27 5.98 2.59 -11.25
C PRO A 27 5.54 3.49 -10.10
N MET A 28 4.27 3.86 -10.10
CA MET A 28 3.69 4.61 -9.00
C MET A 28 3.67 3.72 -7.75
N ARG A 29 4.06 4.29 -6.61
CA ARG A 29 3.98 3.61 -5.33
C ARG A 29 2.91 4.25 -4.48
N LEU A 30 2.05 3.39 -3.93
CA LEU A 30 1.08 3.77 -2.93
C LEU A 30 1.49 3.17 -1.62
N PHE A 31 1.43 3.92 -0.54
CA PHE A 31 1.81 3.37 0.76
C PHE A 31 0.89 3.86 1.87
N ILE A 32 0.79 3.03 2.90
CA ILE A 32 0.16 3.37 4.18
C ILE A 32 1.25 3.17 5.22
N ARG A 33 1.55 4.21 5.99
CA ARG A 33 2.70 4.22 6.87
C ARG A 33 2.29 4.32 8.32
N ASP A 34 2.87 3.43 9.12
CA ASP A 34 2.73 3.43 10.58
C ASP A 34 1.28 3.40 11.05
N LEU A 35 0.49 2.56 10.42
CA LEU A 35 -0.91 2.38 10.82
C LEU A 35 -0.96 1.50 12.06
N VAL A 36 -1.41 2.07 13.17
CA VAL A 36 -1.54 1.34 14.44
C VAL A 36 -2.98 0.89 14.61
N LEU A 37 -3.14 -0.41 14.79
CA LEU A 37 -4.44 -1.04 14.95
C LEU A 37 -4.38 -2.07 16.07
N SER A 38 -5.55 -2.42 16.59
CA SER A 38 -5.71 -3.49 17.55
C SER A 38 -6.04 -4.77 16.80
N ALA A 39 -5.36 -5.86 17.12
CA ALA A 39 -5.52 -7.14 16.43
C ALA A 39 -5.50 -8.30 17.39
N ARG A 40 -6.21 -9.36 17.02
CA ARG A 40 -6.21 -10.62 17.77
C ARG A 40 -5.25 -11.57 17.05
N ILE A 41 -4.04 -11.68 17.59
CA ILE A 41 -2.97 -12.40 16.91
C ILE A 41 -2.02 -13.06 17.92
N GLY A 42 -1.57 -14.26 17.61
CA GLY A 42 -0.58 -14.98 18.39
C GLY A 42 -0.97 -16.40 18.72
N ILE A 43 0.04 -17.25 18.94
CA ILE A 43 -0.15 -18.67 19.29
C ILE A 43 -0.19 -18.91 20.79
N HIS A 44 0.36 -18.00 21.58
CA HIS A 44 0.43 -18.17 23.02
C HIS A 44 -0.93 -17.92 23.68
N GLN A 45 -1.15 -18.57 24.82
CA GLN A 45 -2.44 -18.51 25.48
C GLN A 45 -2.83 -17.08 25.86
N HIS A 46 -1.89 -16.29 26.37
CA HIS A 46 -2.17 -14.91 26.75
C HIS A 46 -2.48 -14.02 25.55
N GLU A 47 -2.00 -14.40 24.36
CA GLU A 47 -2.29 -13.66 23.12
C GLU A 47 -3.69 -13.98 22.59
N ARG A 48 -4.26 -15.09 22.98
CA ARG A 48 -5.59 -15.51 22.51
C ARG A 48 -6.73 -14.82 23.24
N VAL A 49 -6.48 -14.23 24.40
CA VAL A 49 -7.54 -13.68 25.25
C VAL A 49 -7.63 -12.16 25.19
N ALA A 50 -6.70 -11.49 24.50
CA ALA A 50 -6.67 -10.03 24.45
C ALA A 50 -6.18 -9.55 23.09
N ASN A 51 -6.64 -8.35 22.72
CA ASN A 51 -6.13 -7.69 21.53
C ASN A 51 -4.73 -7.16 21.78
N GLN A 52 -3.92 -7.10 20.73
CA GLN A 52 -2.60 -6.52 20.78
C GLN A 52 -2.53 -5.35 19.82
N ARG A 53 -1.69 -4.36 20.13
CA ARG A 53 -1.42 -3.29 19.20
C ARG A 53 -0.41 -3.78 18.16
N ILE A 54 -0.74 -3.53 16.91
CA ILE A 54 0.18 -3.79 15.80
C ILE A 54 0.42 -2.48 15.05
N ARG A 55 1.59 -2.40 14.41
CA ARG A 55 1.88 -1.32 13.46
C ARG A 55 2.06 -1.95 12.09
N LEU A 56 1.29 -1.45 11.15
CA LEU A 56 1.27 -1.97 9.79
C LEU A 56 1.82 -0.93 8.83
N ASN A 57 2.71 -1.38 7.96
CA ASN A 57 3.19 -0.60 6.83
C ASN A 57 2.92 -1.39 5.57
N LEU A 58 2.32 -0.71 4.61
CA LEU A 58 1.97 -1.29 3.32
C LEU A 58 2.59 -0.45 2.21
N GLU A 59 3.24 -1.10 1.26
CA GLU A 59 3.78 -0.42 0.08
C GLU A 59 3.40 -1.23 -1.14
N LEU A 60 2.75 -0.57 -2.09
CA LEU A 60 2.31 -1.19 -3.34
C LEU A 60 3.00 -0.55 -4.52
N GLU A 61 3.41 -1.36 -5.50
CA GLU A 61 3.71 -0.85 -6.83
C GLU A 61 2.47 -0.99 -7.67
N VAL A 62 2.05 0.11 -8.29
CA VAL A 62 0.80 0.19 -9.02
C VAL A 62 1.07 0.56 -10.46
N LYS A 63 0.55 -0.24 -11.39
CA LYS A 63 0.67 0.04 -12.81
C LYS A 63 -0.53 0.86 -13.27
N ILE A 64 -0.25 2.06 -13.74
CA ILE A 64 -1.29 2.96 -14.25
C ILE A 64 -1.23 2.95 -15.76
N GLY A 65 -2.37 2.76 -16.40
CA GLY A 65 -2.42 2.56 -17.86
C GLY A 65 -2.33 3.83 -18.68
N GLY A 66 -2.42 5.00 -18.08
CA GLY A 66 -2.36 6.27 -18.77
C GLY A 66 -2.56 7.42 -17.82
N PRO A 67 -2.85 8.64 -18.33
CA PRO A 67 -3.08 9.79 -17.45
C PRO A 67 -4.25 9.56 -16.52
N ILE A 68 -4.10 9.96 -15.28
CA ILE A 68 -5.14 9.79 -14.26
C ILE A 68 -6.24 10.84 -14.42
N ASN A 69 -5.87 12.04 -14.82
CA ASN A 69 -6.80 13.15 -15.04
C ASN A 69 -7.73 13.41 -13.85
N ASP A 70 -7.19 13.29 -12.65
CA ASP A 70 -7.92 13.52 -11.41
C ASP A 70 -9.16 12.62 -11.25
N ASP A 71 -9.13 11.44 -11.84
CA ASP A 71 -10.21 10.45 -11.79
C ASP A 71 -9.82 9.30 -10.89
N LEU A 72 -10.54 9.12 -9.79
CA LEU A 72 -10.26 8.09 -8.80
C LEU A 72 -10.33 6.68 -9.41
N GLU A 73 -11.19 6.48 -10.40
CA GLU A 73 -11.33 5.16 -11.01
C GLU A 73 -10.08 4.73 -11.79
N LYS A 74 -9.21 5.66 -12.12
CA LYS A 74 -7.98 5.38 -12.87
C LYS A 74 -6.79 5.05 -11.98
N THR A 75 -6.98 4.98 -10.69
CA THR A 75 -5.94 4.67 -9.74
C THR A 75 -6.48 3.79 -8.62
N VAL A 76 -5.59 3.32 -7.74
CA VAL A 76 -5.99 2.51 -6.60
C VAL A 76 -6.42 3.45 -5.47
N CYS A 77 -7.58 3.17 -4.89
CA CYS A 77 -8.12 3.98 -3.80
C CYS A 77 -7.58 3.49 -2.45
N TYR A 78 -6.79 4.32 -1.77
CA TYR A 78 -6.28 3.95 -0.46
C TYR A 78 -7.38 3.84 0.60
N GLY A 79 -8.51 4.52 0.41
CA GLY A 79 -9.65 4.36 1.32
C GLY A 79 -10.24 2.96 1.28
N GLU A 80 -10.32 2.37 0.09
CA GLU A 80 -10.74 0.98 -0.05
C GLU A 80 -9.73 0.02 0.54
N LEU A 81 -8.43 0.32 0.39
CA LEU A 81 -7.39 -0.48 1.03
C LEU A 81 -7.52 -0.45 2.55
N MET A 82 -7.76 0.72 3.11
CA MET A 82 -7.98 0.85 4.56
C MET A 82 -9.17 0.02 5.03
N THR A 83 -10.27 0.08 4.29
CA THR A 83 -11.45 -0.73 4.61
C THR A 83 -11.12 -2.22 4.55
N GLY A 84 -10.38 -2.63 3.52
CA GLY A 84 -9.96 -4.01 3.37
C GLY A 84 -9.04 -4.48 4.49
N ILE A 85 -8.08 -3.65 4.87
CA ILE A 85 -7.18 -3.95 5.98
C ILE A 85 -7.97 -4.15 7.28
N ARG A 86 -8.87 -3.24 7.59
CA ARG A 86 -9.71 -3.35 8.79
C ARG A 86 -10.57 -4.60 8.77
N HIS A 87 -11.07 -4.98 7.60
CA HIS A 87 -11.85 -6.19 7.46
C HIS A 87 -11.02 -7.43 7.72
N VAL A 88 -9.82 -7.51 7.12
CA VAL A 88 -8.92 -8.65 7.34
C VAL A 88 -8.53 -8.77 8.81
N ILE A 89 -8.17 -7.67 9.44
CA ILE A 89 -7.74 -7.66 10.85
C ILE A 89 -8.91 -7.99 11.78
N GLY A 90 -10.10 -7.53 11.46
CA GLY A 90 -11.29 -7.76 12.28
C GLY A 90 -11.94 -9.10 12.09
N ASN A 91 -11.44 -9.96 11.21
CA ASN A 91 -12.08 -11.23 10.86
C ASN A 91 -11.63 -12.39 11.77
N GLY A 92 -11.53 -12.13 13.07
CA GLY A 92 -11.22 -13.15 14.04
C GLY A 92 -9.74 -13.26 14.38
N HIS A 93 -9.43 -14.25 15.20
CA HIS A 93 -8.07 -14.49 15.67
C HIS A 93 -7.20 -15.13 14.58
N VAL A 94 -5.96 -14.70 14.47
CA VAL A 94 -4.96 -15.29 13.58
C VAL A 94 -3.77 -15.73 14.41
N ASN A 95 -3.29 -16.94 14.18
CA ASN A 95 -2.18 -17.47 14.97
C ASN A 95 -0.84 -16.81 14.67
N LEU A 96 -0.57 -16.54 13.41
CA LEU A 96 0.74 -16.09 12.96
C LEU A 96 0.67 -14.73 12.27
N VAL A 97 1.64 -13.88 12.56
CA VAL A 97 1.79 -12.60 11.87
C VAL A 97 1.99 -12.83 10.37
N GLU A 98 2.70 -13.87 10.01
CA GLU A 98 2.93 -14.27 8.62
C GLU A 98 1.61 -14.45 7.87
N THR A 99 0.66 -15.15 8.49
CA THR A 99 -0.66 -15.38 7.89
C THR A 99 -1.40 -14.07 7.68
N LEU A 100 -1.33 -13.17 8.65
CA LEU A 100 -1.97 -11.87 8.55
C LEU A 100 -1.36 -11.05 7.40
N CYS A 101 -0.04 -11.06 7.28
CA CYS A 101 0.65 -10.40 6.17
C CYS A 101 0.19 -10.95 4.83
N GLU A 102 0.09 -12.27 4.71
CA GLU A 102 -0.35 -12.90 3.47
C GLU A 102 -1.77 -12.54 3.10
N ARG A 103 -2.67 -12.52 4.07
CA ARG A 103 -4.07 -12.14 3.82
C ARG A 103 -4.20 -10.69 3.36
N ILE A 104 -3.40 -9.80 3.94
CA ILE A 104 -3.41 -8.39 3.53
C ILE A 104 -2.83 -8.24 2.12
N ALA A 105 -1.73 -8.93 1.82
CA ALA A 105 -1.17 -8.91 0.47
C ALA A 105 -2.17 -9.43 -0.55
N ASP A 106 -2.83 -10.54 -0.27
CA ASP A 106 -3.83 -11.12 -1.16
C ASP A 106 -4.99 -10.15 -1.42
N MET A 107 -5.43 -9.47 -0.38
CA MET A 107 -6.47 -8.45 -0.51
C MET A 107 -6.06 -7.32 -1.46
N CYS A 108 -4.81 -6.90 -1.39
CA CYS A 108 -4.29 -5.85 -2.26
C CYS A 108 -4.29 -6.27 -3.73
N PHE A 109 -4.01 -7.54 -4.01
CA PHE A 109 -3.95 -8.05 -5.37
C PHE A 109 -5.33 -8.22 -6.01
N ALA A 110 -6.41 -8.00 -5.28
CA ALA A 110 -7.75 -7.95 -5.88
C ALA A 110 -7.85 -6.85 -6.92
N ASP A 111 -7.09 -5.77 -6.78
CA ASP A 111 -6.98 -4.75 -7.82
C ASP A 111 -5.88 -5.17 -8.80
N GLN A 112 -6.27 -5.31 -10.07
CA GLN A 112 -5.36 -5.80 -11.13
C GLN A 112 -4.17 -4.88 -11.36
N ARG A 113 -4.26 -3.63 -10.98
CA ARG A 113 -3.17 -2.65 -11.17
C ARG A 113 -2.03 -2.84 -10.17
N VAL A 114 -2.28 -3.55 -9.07
CA VAL A 114 -1.25 -3.82 -8.07
C VAL A 114 -0.28 -4.87 -8.60
N GLN A 115 0.99 -4.54 -8.72
CA GLN A 115 2.03 -5.42 -9.23
C GLN A 115 2.83 -6.06 -8.12
N THR A 116 3.15 -5.29 -7.08
CA THR A 116 3.81 -5.83 -5.89
C THR A 116 3.13 -5.30 -4.65
N ALA A 117 3.20 -6.08 -3.59
CA ALA A 117 2.71 -5.68 -2.27
C ALA A 117 3.78 -6.05 -1.23
N LYS A 118 4.24 -5.07 -0.48
CA LYS A 118 5.12 -5.26 0.65
C LYS A 118 4.33 -4.95 1.90
N VAL A 119 4.21 -5.93 2.79
CA VAL A 119 3.44 -5.80 4.02
C VAL A 119 4.36 -6.06 5.20
N ARG A 120 4.43 -5.09 6.10
CA ARG A 120 5.22 -5.20 7.32
C ARG A 120 4.29 -5.05 8.51
N ILE A 121 4.27 -6.05 9.38
CA ILE A 121 3.44 -6.00 10.60
C ILE A 121 4.34 -6.23 11.80
N GLU A 122 4.25 -5.33 12.77
CA GLU A 122 5.01 -5.36 14.00
C GLU A 122 4.04 -5.47 15.18
N LYS A 123 4.36 -6.36 16.12
CA LYS A 123 3.70 -6.38 17.42
C LYS A 123 4.44 -5.42 18.34
N LEU A 124 3.74 -4.51 18.97
CA LEU A 124 4.36 -3.42 19.71
C LEU A 124 4.58 -3.72 21.19
N ASP A 125 3.89 -4.71 21.75
CA ASP A 125 3.85 -4.91 23.19
C ASP A 125 4.29 -6.30 23.65
N VAL A 126 5.02 -7.04 22.81
CA VAL A 126 5.37 -8.44 23.12
C VAL A 126 6.51 -8.51 24.11
N PHE A 127 7.59 -7.77 23.87
CA PHE A 127 8.77 -7.81 24.72
C PHE A 127 9.11 -6.39 25.18
N PRO A 128 9.28 -6.16 26.49
CA PRO A 128 9.63 -4.81 26.96
C PRO A 128 11.02 -4.35 26.48
N GLU A 129 11.93 -5.30 26.19
CA GLU A 129 13.28 -4.97 25.73
C GLU A 129 13.35 -4.62 24.24
N ALA A 130 12.33 -4.95 23.46
CA ALA A 130 12.30 -4.69 22.01
C ALA A 130 11.26 -3.63 21.70
N LEU A 131 11.61 -2.70 20.83
CA LEU A 131 10.65 -1.71 20.35
C LEU A 131 9.46 -2.40 19.69
N SER A 132 9.73 -3.44 18.92
CA SER A 132 8.71 -4.25 18.28
C SER A 132 9.33 -5.58 17.84
N VAL A 133 8.47 -6.54 17.50
CA VAL A 133 8.86 -7.73 16.74
C VAL A 133 7.84 -7.93 15.63
N GLY A 134 8.29 -8.39 14.50
CA GLY A 134 7.37 -8.52 13.38
C GLY A 134 7.93 -9.24 12.18
N ILE A 135 7.15 -9.21 11.13
CA ILE A 135 7.43 -9.88 9.86
C ILE A 135 7.18 -8.90 8.73
N GLU A 136 8.00 -9.00 7.71
CA GLU A 136 7.80 -8.28 6.46
C GLU A 136 7.77 -9.31 5.34
N VAL A 137 6.74 -9.24 4.49
CA VAL A 137 6.65 -10.08 3.30
C VAL A 137 6.52 -9.20 2.07
N GLU A 138 7.05 -9.68 0.97
CA GLU A 138 6.89 -9.04 -0.33
C GLU A 138 6.36 -10.08 -1.30
N ARG A 139 5.30 -9.70 -2.02
CA ARG A 139 4.69 -10.55 -3.04
C ARG A 139 4.66 -9.79 -4.35
N ARG A 140 4.89 -10.52 -5.43
CA ARG A 140 4.87 -9.96 -6.78
C ARG A 140 3.85 -10.73 -7.60
N ARG A 141 3.05 -9.99 -8.38
CA ARG A 141 2.12 -10.63 -9.32
C ARG A 141 2.93 -11.38 -10.38
N PRO A 142 2.60 -12.64 -10.63
CA PRO A 142 3.33 -13.38 -11.68
C PRO A 142 3.18 -12.68 -13.03
N ASP A 143 4.23 -12.74 -13.82
CA ASP A 143 4.16 -12.28 -15.22
C ASP A 143 3.28 -13.23 -16.02
N MET A 144 2.47 -12.66 -16.90
CA MET A 144 1.55 -13.43 -17.72
C MET A 144 2.13 -13.66 -19.09
#